data_2c2f1f24c2e183352953e8cfd4398078
#
_entry.id   2c2f1f24c2e183352953e8cfd4398078
#
_cell.length_a   1.000
_cell.length_b   1.000
_cell.length_c   1.000
_cell.angle_alpha   90.00
_cell.angle_beta   90.00
_cell.angle_gamma   90.00
#
_symmetry.space_group_name_H-M   'P 1'
#
loop_
_entity.id
_entity.type
_entity.pdbx_description
1 polymer ?
#
loop_
_entity_poly.entity_id
_entity_poly.type
_entity_poly.pdbx_seq_one_letter_code
_entity_poly.pdbx_strand_id
1 'polypeptide(L)'
;MYRTEELLHALNVRDLTDPAQGPHALQLLVDDLTNVLHNPLIVRHHPVVPVEHNYELLGYPADAVTRDARYTRYVSETCMLRSHTSAMIPPALRHATPDVTLVCPGVVYRRDTVDRLHTGTPHQLDVWRVSTEEEPLDELIHRVVTTLLPGKRYRTVDAEHPYTTHGKQIDVEHDGERVEIGECGRAARHVLKHHPHGLAMGLGLDRILMLRKEIPDIRLLRNEDPRIAVQMLDLAPYRPISKHPAAIRDVSIMADEHDDVETLGDRIRALVPEDVVEEIEILGETRTEQLPGHVRERLNALPGQKNVLIRVTMRAPERTLTDRETNEIRDRLLQGLRATAP
;
A
#
# COMPACT_ATOMS: atom_id res chain seq x y z
N MET A 1 -6.09 18.68 -3.40
CA MET A 1 -7.12 18.32 -2.39
C MET A 1 -8.18 17.46 -3.06
N TYR A 2 -8.77 16.51 -2.34
CA TYR A 2 -9.87 15.69 -2.84
C TYR A 2 -11.12 16.51 -3.14
N ARG A 3 -11.81 16.18 -4.22
CA ARG A 3 -13.21 16.59 -4.42
C ARG A 3 -14.09 15.74 -3.51
N THR A 4 -15.27 16.25 -3.15
CA THR A 4 -16.19 15.55 -2.22
C THR A 4 -16.53 14.13 -2.67
N GLU A 5 -16.78 13.93 -3.95
CA GLU A 5 -17.10 12.62 -4.54
C GLU A 5 -15.93 11.63 -4.45
N GLU A 6 -14.70 12.10 -4.71
CA GLU A 6 -13.48 11.30 -4.58
C GLU A 6 -13.23 10.89 -3.13
N LEU A 7 -13.46 11.81 -2.19
CA LEU A 7 -13.34 11.52 -0.77
C LEU A 7 -14.38 10.49 -0.31
N LEU A 8 -15.63 10.66 -0.72
CA LEU A 8 -16.69 9.69 -0.41
C LEU A 8 -16.37 8.31 -0.99
N HIS A 9 -15.88 8.25 -2.23
CA HIS A 9 -15.45 6.98 -2.83
C HIS A 9 -14.32 6.34 -2.01
N ALA A 10 -13.30 7.09 -1.65
CA ALA A 10 -12.18 6.59 -0.85
C ALA A 10 -12.64 6.09 0.54
N LEU A 11 -13.55 6.80 1.20
CA LEU A 11 -14.06 6.42 2.52
C LEU A 11 -15.02 5.22 2.48
N ASN A 12 -15.60 4.91 1.33
CA ASN A 12 -16.44 3.72 1.12
C ASN A 12 -15.62 2.44 0.86
N VAL A 13 -14.30 2.55 0.73
CA VAL A 13 -13.44 1.36 0.63
C VAL A 13 -13.50 0.59 1.95
N ARG A 14 -13.97 -0.66 1.87
CA ARG A 14 -14.07 -1.55 3.03
C ARG A 14 -12.71 -1.78 3.68
N ASP A 15 -12.60 -1.56 4.97
CA ASP A 15 -11.43 -1.98 5.75
C ASP A 15 -11.55 -3.47 6.09
N LEU A 16 -10.76 -4.31 5.39
CA LEU A 16 -10.79 -5.77 5.56
C LEU A 16 -10.24 -6.23 6.93
N THR A 17 -9.58 -5.34 7.67
CA THR A 17 -9.12 -5.63 9.03
C THR A 17 -10.20 -5.39 10.08
N ASP A 18 -11.31 -4.71 9.71
CA ASP A 18 -12.36 -4.32 10.66
C ASP A 18 -13.51 -5.35 10.68
N PRO A 19 -13.70 -6.10 11.79
CA PRO A 19 -14.79 -7.06 11.89
C PRO A 19 -16.19 -6.46 11.75
N ALA A 20 -16.37 -5.17 12.06
CA ALA A 20 -17.65 -4.49 11.90
C ALA A 20 -18.05 -4.31 10.42
N GLN A 21 -17.09 -4.42 9.49
CA GLN A 21 -17.31 -4.32 8.06
C GLN A 21 -17.44 -5.69 7.37
N GLY A 22 -17.53 -6.76 8.14
CA GLY A 22 -17.70 -8.14 7.68
C GLY A 22 -16.42 -8.98 7.79
N PRO A 23 -16.53 -10.32 7.71
CA PRO A 23 -15.41 -11.23 7.96
C PRO A 23 -14.38 -11.23 6.84
N HIS A 24 -13.08 -11.32 7.20
CA HIS A 24 -11.98 -11.48 6.25
C HIS A 24 -10.74 -12.10 6.93
N ALA A 25 -9.92 -12.84 6.16
CA ALA A 25 -8.71 -13.50 6.65
C ALA A 25 -7.65 -12.55 7.23
N LEU A 26 -7.64 -11.26 6.84
CA LEU A 26 -6.78 -10.26 7.47
C LEU A 26 -7.05 -10.10 8.98
N GLN A 27 -8.30 -10.29 9.40
CA GLN A 27 -8.67 -10.24 10.83
C GLN A 27 -8.02 -11.40 11.59
N LEU A 28 -7.96 -12.58 10.98
CA LEU A 28 -7.30 -13.75 11.59
C LEU A 28 -5.80 -13.52 11.79
N LEU A 29 -5.13 -12.81 10.87
CA LEU A 29 -3.72 -12.42 11.07
C LEU A 29 -3.57 -11.46 12.26
N VAL A 30 -4.48 -10.49 12.38
CA VAL A 30 -4.49 -9.55 13.51
C VAL A 30 -4.74 -10.29 14.81
N ASP A 31 -5.68 -11.23 14.84
CA ASP A 31 -6.01 -12.03 16.01
C ASP A 31 -4.86 -12.96 16.41
N ASP A 32 -4.27 -13.70 15.44
CA ASP A 32 -3.12 -14.56 15.68
C ASP A 32 -1.97 -13.78 16.33
N LEU A 33 -1.68 -12.59 15.80
CA LEU A 33 -0.63 -11.75 16.34
C LEU A 33 -0.99 -11.20 17.72
N THR A 34 -2.21 -10.71 17.91
CA THR A 34 -2.69 -10.16 19.18
C THR A 34 -2.60 -11.21 20.31
N ASN A 35 -2.88 -12.47 19.99
CA ASN A 35 -2.84 -13.58 20.97
C ASN A 35 -1.43 -13.91 21.51
N VAL A 36 -0.36 -13.54 20.77
CA VAL A 36 1.03 -13.82 21.17
C VAL A 36 1.78 -12.61 21.71
N LEU A 37 1.19 -11.42 21.59
CA LEU A 37 1.77 -10.18 22.10
C LEU A 37 1.48 -9.99 23.59
N HIS A 38 2.38 -9.33 24.29
CA HIS A 38 2.21 -8.98 25.69
C HIS A 38 1.27 -7.78 25.83
N ASN A 39 0.22 -7.89 26.64
CA ASN A 39 -0.75 -6.83 26.96
C ASN A 39 -1.19 -6.01 25.73
N PRO A 40 -1.80 -6.65 24.71
CA PRO A 40 -2.18 -5.99 23.48
C PRO A 40 -3.39 -5.09 23.65
N LEU A 41 -3.34 -3.91 23.03
CA LEU A 41 -4.45 -2.97 22.92
C LEU A 41 -4.69 -2.66 21.44
N ILE A 42 -5.81 -3.14 20.91
CA ILE A 42 -6.20 -2.83 19.53
C ILE A 42 -6.73 -1.39 19.47
N VAL A 43 -6.10 -0.59 18.60
CA VAL A 43 -6.45 0.82 18.38
C VAL A 43 -6.95 0.98 16.96
N ARG A 44 -8.17 1.50 16.80
CA ARG A 44 -8.78 1.81 15.50
C ARG A 44 -9.23 3.27 15.48
N HIS A 45 -8.90 3.97 14.43
CA HIS A 45 -9.29 5.36 14.22
C HIS A 45 -9.83 5.56 12.81
N HIS A 46 -10.64 6.59 12.65
CA HIS A 46 -11.10 7.03 11.33
C HIS A 46 -9.89 7.29 10.40
N PRO A 47 -9.97 6.94 9.10
CA PRO A 47 -8.84 7.09 8.18
C PRO A 47 -8.49 8.54 7.85
N VAL A 48 -9.41 9.50 8.03
CA VAL A 48 -9.08 10.93 7.96
C VAL A 48 -8.40 11.34 9.25
N VAL A 49 -7.16 11.78 9.15
CA VAL A 49 -6.31 12.14 10.28
C VAL A 49 -5.75 13.57 10.12
N PRO A 50 -5.39 14.26 11.21
CA PRO A 50 -4.56 15.45 11.13
C PRO A 50 -3.23 15.16 10.42
N VAL A 51 -2.77 16.09 9.59
CA VAL A 51 -1.48 15.97 8.88
C VAL A 51 -0.34 15.78 9.87
N GLU A 52 -0.38 16.48 11.02
CA GLU A 52 0.63 16.35 12.07
C GLU A 52 0.76 14.93 12.64
N HIS A 53 -0.35 14.16 12.72
CA HIS A 53 -0.32 12.77 13.18
C HIS A 53 0.38 11.84 12.18
N ASN A 54 0.26 12.16 10.90
CA ASN A 54 0.85 11.34 9.84
C ASN A 54 2.34 11.67 9.62
N TYR A 55 2.78 12.88 9.98
CA TYR A 55 4.13 13.35 9.65
C TYR A 55 4.89 13.97 10.82
N GLU A 56 4.50 15.14 11.31
CA GLU A 56 5.27 15.94 12.27
C GLU A 56 5.54 15.17 13.57
N LEU A 57 4.51 14.55 14.14
CA LEU A 57 4.63 13.82 15.40
C LEU A 57 5.43 12.51 15.27
N LEU A 58 5.62 12.04 14.04
CA LEU A 58 6.47 10.88 13.72
C LEU A 58 7.89 11.30 13.27
N GLY A 59 8.18 12.61 13.20
CA GLY A 59 9.50 13.12 12.87
C GLY A 59 9.81 13.22 11.37
N TYR A 60 8.81 13.14 10.50
CA TYR A 60 9.02 13.38 9.06
C TYR A 60 9.37 14.84 8.82
N PRO A 61 10.47 15.16 8.12
CA PRO A 61 10.84 16.52 7.80
C PRO A 61 9.79 17.21 6.92
N ALA A 62 9.74 18.54 6.97
CA ALA A 62 8.74 19.32 6.22
C ALA A 62 8.87 19.19 4.70
N ASP A 63 10.09 18.91 4.22
CA ASP A 63 10.46 18.71 2.82
C ASP A 63 10.52 17.23 2.40
N ALA A 64 10.02 16.31 3.23
CA ALA A 64 9.99 14.90 2.88
C ALA A 64 9.17 14.68 1.59
N VAL A 65 9.72 13.92 0.65
CA VAL A 65 9.08 13.61 -0.65
C VAL A 65 7.70 12.98 -0.44
N THR A 66 7.55 12.13 0.57
CA THR A 66 6.27 11.48 0.93
C THR A 66 5.16 12.46 1.29
N ARG A 67 5.48 13.72 1.61
CA ARG A 67 4.50 14.78 1.90
C ARG A 67 3.98 15.49 0.66
N ASP A 68 4.59 15.27 -0.49
CA ASP A 68 4.13 15.86 -1.74
C ASP A 68 2.70 15.39 -2.06
N ALA A 69 1.86 16.30 -2.58
CA ALA A 69 0.48 16.00 -2.95
C ALA A 69 0.37 14.92 -4.06
N ARG A 70 1.48 14.61 -4.75
CA ARG A 70 1.56 13.48 -5.68
C ARG A 70 1.44 12.12 -4.97
N TYR A 71 1.95 12.01 -3.74
CA TYR A 71 1.93 10.77 -2.95
C TYR A 71 0.90 10.78 -1.84
N THR A 72 0.61 11.97 -1.29
CA THR A 72 -0.29 12.15 -0.15
C THR A 72 -1.69 12.59 -0.58
N ARG A 73 -2.69 12.00 0.03
CA ARG A 73 -4.09 12.29 -0.25
C ARG A 73 -4.66 13.32 0.74
N TYR A 74 -4.39 14.60 0.49
CA TYR A 74 -4.88 15.69 1.33
C TYR A 74 -6.39 15.93 1.16
N VAL A 75 -7.11 15.99 2.29
CA VAL A 75 -8.54 16.34 2.36
C VAL A 75 -8.70 17.84 2.54
N SER A 76 -7.85 18.44 3.38
CA SER A 76 -7.76 19.88 3.62
C SER A 76 -6.30 20.27 3.88
N GLU A 77 -6.04 21.53 4.22
CA GLU A 77 -4.70 21.98 4.63
C GLU A 77 -4.21 21.30 5.93
N THR A 78 -5.14 20.86 6.79
CA THR A 78 -4.82 20.28 8.10
C THR A 78 -5.16 18.80 8.22
N CYS A 79 -5.87 18.22 7.25
CA CYS A 79 -6.33 16.84 7.29
C CYS A 79 -5.99 16.08 6.00
N MET A 80 -5.73 14.79 6.13
CA MET A 80 -5.43 13.87 5.03
C MET A 80 -6.02 12.48 5.28
N LEU A 81 -6.12 11.67 4.23
CA LEU A 81 -6.26 10.23 4.41
C LEU A 81 -4.90 9.66 4.83
N ARG A 82 -4.87 8.89 5.92
CA ARG A 82 -3.61 8.34 6.46
C ARG A 82 -2.87 7.51 5.40
N SER A 83 -1.56 7.72 5.24
CA SER A 83 -0.71 6.97 4.32
C SER A 83 -0.05 5.75 4.99
N HIS A 84 -0.12 5.65 6.31
CA HIS A 84 0.33 4.53 7.14
C HIS A 84 -0.44 4.49 8.46
N THR A 85 -0.51 3.32 9.07
CA THR A 85 -1.22 3.13 10.34
C THR A 85 -0.48 3.73 11.53
N SER A 86 0.81 4.04 11.39
CA SER A 86 1.60 4.77 12.40
C SER A 86 1.00 6.13 12.77
N ALA A 87 0.15 6.72 11.89
CA ALA A 87 -0.59 7.95 12.21
C ALA A 87 -1.52 7.82 13.44
N MET A 88 -1.87 6.59 13.83
CA MET A 88 -2.66 6.31 15.03
C MET A 88 -1.82 6.31 16.32
N ILE A 89 -0.51 6.17 16.21
CA ILE A 89 0.39 5.98 17.36
C ILE A 89 0.53 7.24 18.22
N PRO A 90 0.82 8.44 17.69
CA PRO A 90 0.99 9.62 18.54
C PRO A 90 -0.23 9.92 19.44
N PRO A 91 -1.48 9.87 18.97
CA PRO A 91 -2.63 10.04 19.84
C PRO A 91 -2.82 8.88 20.83
N ALA A 92 -2.54 7.61 20.44
CA ALA A 92 -2.66 6.46 21.30
C ALA A 92 -1.64 6.49 22.46
N LEU A 93 -0.40 6.88 22.21
CA LEU A 93 0.65 7.00 23.22
C LEU A 93 0.32 8.01 24.32
N ARG A 94 -0.50 9.03 24.06
CA ARG A 94 -0.89 10.01 25.09
C ARG A 94 -1.68 9.37 26.25
N HIS A 95 -2.34 8.24 25.97
CA HIS A 95 -3.22 7.54 26.91
C HIS A 95 -2.73 6.13 27.22
N ALA A 96 -1.58 5.74 26.66
CA ALA A 96 -1.01 4.42 26.83
C ALA A 96 -0.50 4.22 28.26
N THR A 97 -0.73 3.03 28.80
CA THR A 97 -0.09 2.59 30.06
C THR A 97 1.38 2.36 29.86
N PRO A 98 2.22 2.37 30.93
CA PRO A 98 3.67 2.17 30.82
C PRO A 98 4.08 0.79 30.30
N ASP A 99 3.18 -0.17 30.24
CA ASP A 99 3.44 -1.56 29.80
C ASP A 99 2.30 -2.04 28.90
N VAL A 100 2.38 -1.72 27.60
CA VAL A 100 1.31 -2.04 26.64
C VAL A 100 1.91 -2.30 25.27
N THR A 101 1.24 -3.14 24.48
CA THR A 101 1.49 -3.28 23.04
C THR A 101 0.32 -2.68 22.27
N LEU A 102 0.52 -1.53 21.62
CA LEU A 102 -0.46 -0.95 20.72
C LEU A 102 -0.47 -1.74 19.43
N VAL A 103 -1.65 -2.14 18.99
CA VAL A 103 -1.90 -2.89 17.75
C VAL A 103 -2.86 -2.07 16.90
N CYS A 104 -2.36 -1.47 15.84
CA CYS A 104 -3.07 -0.47 15.04
C CYS A 104 -3.31 -0.97 13.61
N PRO A 105 -4.31 -1.85 13.37
CA PRO A 105 -4.64 -2.30 12.01
C PRO A 105 -5.52 -1.29 11.28
N GLY A 106 -5.44 -1.29 9.94
CA GLY A 106 -6.38 -0.54 9.15
C GLY A 106 -5.96 -0.31 7.70
N VAL A 107 -6.92 0.10 6.88
CA VAL A 107 -6.70 0.55 5.52
C VAL A 107 -5.90 1.86 5.52
N VAL A 108 -4.97 1.98 4.58
CA VAL A 108 -4.20 3.20 4.31
C VAL A 108 -4.38 3.61 2.85
N TYR A 109 -4.04 4.85 2.52
CA TYR A 109 -4.32 5.43 1.22
C TYR A 109 -3.03 5.97 0.64
N ARG A 110 -2.55 5.29 -0.40
CA ARG A 110 -1.29 5.65 -1.09
C ARG A 110 -1.55 5.86 -2.57
N ARG A 111 -0.72 6.66 -3.20
CA ARG A 111 -0.52 6.61 -4.63
C ARG A 111 0.66 5.69 -4.86
N ASP A 112 0.40 4.53 -5.38
CA ASP A 112 1.38 3.45 -5.52
C ASP A 112 1.34 2.88 -6.93
N THR A 113 2.39 2.16 -7.30
CA THR A 113 2.47 1.39 -8.53
C THR A 113 1.30 0.41 -8.63
N VAL A 114 0.84 0.12 -9.83
CA VAL A 114 -0.19 -0.92 -10.07
C VAL A 114 0.51 -2.17 -10.55
N ASP A 115 0.63 -3.15 -9.66
CA ASP A 115 1.14 -4.48 -9.99
C ASP A 115 0.47 -5.56 -9.13
N ARG A 116 0.93 -6.80 -9.22
CA ARG A 116 0.35 -7.92 -8.47
C ARG A 116 0.55 -7.85 -6.96
N LEU A 117 1.44 -6.97 -6.46
CA LEU A 117 1.79 -6.84 -5.04
C LEU A 117 1.38 -5.50 -4.42
N HIS A 118 0.89 -4.55 -5.24
CA HIS A 118 0.60 -3.18 -4.82
C HIS A 118 -0.82 -2.76 -5.16
N THR A 119 -1.42 -1.99 -4.25
CA THR A 119 -2.75 -1.37 -4.40
C THR A 119 -2.74 0.03 -3.79
N GLY A 120 -3.62 0.90 -4.26
CA GLY A 120 -3.78 2.25 -3.71
C GLY A 120 -4.43 2.32 -2.32
N THR A 121 -5.01 1.21 -1.85
CA THR A 121 -5.68 1.11 -0.54
C THR A 121 -5.25 -0.15 0.22
N PRO A 122 -3.93 -0.30 0.51
CA PRO A 122 -3.44 -1.46 1.22
C PRO A 122 -3.85 -1.44 2.70
N HIS A 123 -3.78 -2.61 3.34
CA HIS A 123 -3.94 -2.73 4.78
C HIS A 123 -2.59 -2.84 5.46
N GLN A 124 -2.43 -2.05 6.51
CA GLN A 124 -1.24 -2.08 7.34
C GLN A 124 -1.59 -2.42 8.79
N LEU A 125 -0.58 -2.83 9.51
CA LEU A 125 -0.63 -3.05 10.95
C LEU A 125 0.63 -2.46 11.59
N ASP A 126 0.44 -1.47 12.45
CA ASP A 126 1.51 -1.03 13.34
C ASP A 126 1.42 -1.77 14.68
N VAL A 127 2.55 -2.25 15.15
CA VAL A 127 2.75 -2.85 16.47
C VAL A 127 3.78 -2.02 17.21
N TRP A 128 3.35 -1.36 18.29
CA TRP A 128 4.25 -0.57 19.13
C TRP A 128 4.24 -1.11 20.55
N ARG A 129 5.34 -1.75 20.93
CA ARG A 129 5.58 -2.22 22.27
C ARG A 129 6.17 -1.10 23.11
N VAL A 130 5.43 -0.66 24.13
CA VAL A 130 5.87 0.31 25.14
C VAL A 130 6.14 -0.45 26.43
N SER A 131 7.31 -0.28 27.01
CA SER A 131 7.74 -1.05 28.19
C SER A 131 8.53 -0.19 29.18
N THR A 132 8.58 -0.64 30.43
CA THR A 132 9.39 -0.02 31.47
C THR A 132 10.85 -0.45 31.41
N GLU A 133 11.13 -1.56 30.76
CA GLU A 133 12.45 -2.13 30.53
C GLU A 133 12.78 -2.22 29.06
N GLU A 134 14.04 -2.26 28.73
CA GLU A 134 14.49 -2.44 27.35
C GLU A 134 14.26 -3.89 26.90
N GLU A 135 13.56 -4.06 25.79
CA GLU A 135 13.27 -5.37 25.19
C GLU A 135 14.09 -5.59 23.90
N PRO A 136 14.47 -6.85 23.59
CA PRO A 136 15.19 -7.15 22.36
C PRO A 136 14.32 -7.02 21.12
N LEU A 137 14.71 -6.20 20.15
CA LEU A 137 14.00 -6.04 18.89
C LEU A 137 13.89 -7.35 18.09
N ASP A 138 14.98 -8.14 18.09
CA ASP A 138 15.03 -9.38 17.31
C ASP A 138 14.05 -10.46 17.84
N GLU A 139 13.73 -10.46 19.14
CA GLU A 139 12.70 -11.33 19.71
C GLU A 139 11.29 -10.94 19.24
N LEU A 140 11.01 -9.63 19.17
CA LEU A 140 9.74 -9.16 18.63
C LEU A 140 9.61 -9.53 17.14
N ILE A 141 10.66 -9.29 16.34
CA ILE A 141 10.71 -9.67 14.92
C ILE A 141 10.44 -11.17 14.76
N HIS A 142 11.19 -12.00 15.51
CA HIS A 142 11.04 -13.45 15.43
C HIS A 142 9.61 -13.90 15.77
N ARG A 143 9.06 -13.41 16.88
CA ARG A 143 7.69 -13.72 17.31
C ARG A 143 6.66 -13.34 16.27
N VAL A 144 6.74 -12.13 15.72
CA VAL A 144 5.80 -11.62 14.71
C VAL A 144 5.89 -12.44 13.44
N VAL A 145 7.09 -12.62 12.89
CA VAL A 145 7.26 -13.32 11.60
C VAL A 145 6.86 -14.79 11.72
N THR A 146 7.25 -15.49 12.79
CA THR A 146 6.90 -16.91 12.94
C THR A 146 5.42 -17.14 13.19
N THR A 147 4.73 -16.18 13.80
CA THR A 147 3.27 -16.23 13.98
C THR A 147 2.53 -16.00 12.66
N LEU A 148 2.87 -14.94 11.94
CA LEU A 148 2.17 -14.57 10.72
C LEU A 148 2.53 -15.44 9.52
N LEU A 149 3.80 -15.88 9.43
CA LEU A 149 4.37 -16.64 8.31
C LEU A 149 5.13 -17.88 8.80
N PRO A 150 4.46 -18.85 9.47
CA PRO A 150 5.10 -20.03 10.01
C PRO A 150 5.84 -20.82 8.93
N GLY A 151 7.10 -21.18 9.24
CA GLY A 151 7.97 -21.95 8.36
C GLY A 151 8.65 -21.15 7.24
N LYS A 152 8.30 -19.88 7.02
CA LYS A 152 9.00 -19.04 6.05
C LYS A 152 10.34 -18.55 6.60
N ARG A 153 11.37 -18.51 5.74
CA ARG A 153 12.67 -17.92 6.06
C ARG A 153 12.60 -16.41 5.89
N TYR A 154 13.21 -15.68 6.79
CA TYR A 154 13.30 -14.23 6.71
C TYR A 154 14.72 -13.75 7.03
N ARG A 155 15.01 -12.52 6.67
CA ARG A 155 16.18 -11.76 7.07
C ARG A 155 15.79 -10.33 7.38
N THR A 156 16.69 -9.63 8.06
CA THR A 156 16.57 -8.18 8.25
C THR A 156 17.71 -7.46 7.53
N VAL A 157 17.41 -6.27 7.04
CA VAL A 157 18.36 -5.35 6.41
C VAL A 157 18.25 -4.02 7.13
N ASP A 158 19.38 -3.35 7.39
CA ASP A 158 19.35 -2.03 8.04
C ASP A 158 18.56 -1.03 7.16
N ALA A 159 17.70 -0.26 7.80
CA ALA A 159 16.85 0.75 7.17
C ALA A 159 16.68 1.96 8.10
N GLU A 160 16.39 3.13 7.52
CA GLU A 160 16.21 4.37 8.28
C GLU A 160 14.78 4.85 8.21
N HIS A 161 14.18 5.14 9.37
CA HIS A 161 12.84 5.69 9.48
C HIS A 161 12.84 6.88 10.44
N PRO A 162 12.07 7.94 10.18
CA PRO A 162 12.09 9.14 11.03
C PRO A 162 11.67 8.86 12.48
N TYR A 163 10.83 7.85 12.71
CA TYR A 163 10.25 7.52 14.02
C TYR A 163 10.95 6.37 14.75
N THR A 164 12.07 5.85 14.18
CA THR A 164 12.85 4.77 14.80
C THR A 164 14.34 5.08 14.82
N THR A 165 15.04 4.34 15.66
CA THR A 165 16.52 4.19 15.64
C THR A 165 16.84 2.70 15.51
N HIS A 166 18.01 2.35 14.97
CA HIS A 166 18.38 0.98 14.67
C HIS A 166 17.29 0.27 13.82
N GLY A 167 16.83 1.00 12.81
CA GLY A 167 15.75 0.53 11.93
C GLY A 167 16.20 -0.64 11.08
N LYS A 168 15.25 -1.54 10.83
CA LYS A 168 15.44 -2.72 9.98
C LYS A 168 14.21 -2.89 9.09
N GLN A 169 14.46 -3.29 7.84
CA GLN A 169 13.47 -3.84 6.92
C GLN A 169 13.41 -5.36 7.11
N ILE A 170 12.24 -5.95 7.00
CA ILE A 170 12.02 -7.40 7.13
C ILE A 170 11.65 -7.96 5.76
N ASP A 171 12.54 -8.78 5.19
CA ASP A 171 12.34 -9.49 3.94
C ASP A 171 12.07 -10.98 4.19
N VAL A 172 11.06 -11.53 3.52
CA VAL A 172 10.73 -12.96 3.53
C VAL A 172 11.07 -13.59 2.20
N GLU A 173 11.65 -14.79 2.23
CA GLU A 173 11.92 -15.57 1.02
C GLU A 173 10.64 -16.24 0.51
N HIS A 174 10.32 -16.02 -0.78
CA HIS A 174 9.19 -16.62 -1.45
C HIS A 174 9.53 -16.85 -2.94
N ASP A 175 9.42 -18.08 -3.42
CA ASP A 175 9.70 -18.50 -4.82
C ASP A 175 11.04 -18.02 -5.37
N GLY A 176 12.08 -17.98 -4.52
CA GLY A 176 13.42 -17.52 -4.90
C GLY A 176 13.60 -16.01 -4.90
N GLU A 177 12.53 -15.26 -4.67
CA GLU A 177 12.55 -13.80 -4.52
C GLU A 177 12.51 -13.38 -3.04
N ARG A 178 12.76 -12.11 -2.79
CA ARG A 178 12.65 -11.50 -1.47
C ARG A 178 11.52 -10.50 -1.49
N VAL A 179 10.57 -10.70 -0.61
CA VAL A 179 9.40 -9.83 -0.47
C VAL A 179 9.50 -9.11 0.87
N GLU A 180 9.56 -7.80 0.82
CA GLU A 180 9.44 -6.96 2.00
C GLU A 180 8.05 -7.08 2.60
N ILE A 181 7.98 -7.38 3.90
CA ILE A 181 6.71 -7.47 4.64
C ILE A 181 6.52 -6.34 5.64
N GLY A 182 7.56 -5.58 5.93
CA GLY A 182 7.48 -4.47 6.87
C GLY A 182 8.82 -3.97 7.34
N GLU A 183 8.75 -3.01 8.23
CA GLU A 183 9.87 -2.28 8.79
C GLU A 183 9.73 -2.21 10.31
N CYS A 184 10.84 -2.14 11.04
CA CYS A 184 10.82 -2.07 12.49
C CYS A 184 12.06 -1.35 13.04
N GLY A 185 12.06 -1.05 14.33
CA GLY A 185 13.20 -0.44 15.02
C GLY A 185 12.88 -0.11 16.47
N ARG A 186 13.85 0.48 17.18
CA ARG A 186 13.61 1.09 18.47
C ARG A 186 12.84 2.39 18.25
N ALA A 187 11.73 2.57 18.93
CA ALA A 187 10.92 3.77 18.80
C ALA A 187 11.71 5.02 19.23
N ALA A 188 11.69 6.05 18.39
CA ALA A 188 12.46 7.26 18.61
C ALA A 188 11.92 8.05 19.81
N ARG A 189 12.83 8.69 20.56
CA ARG A 189 12.51 9.40 21.80
C ARG A 189 11.48 10.52 21.62
N HIS A 190 11.53 11.21 20.50
CA HIS A 190 10.59 12.31 20.22
C HIS A 190 9.15 11.81 20.02
N VAL A 191 8.93 10.54 19.64
CA VAL A 191 7.61 9.91 19.53
C VAL A 191 7.16 9.36 20.89
N LEU A 192 8.05 8.63 21.58
CA LEU A 192 7.78 8.02 22.89
C LEU A 192 7.50 9.04 24.00
N LYS A 193 8.12 10.23 23.90
CA LYS A 193 8.01 11.33 24.90
C LYS A 193 8.40 10.88 26.33
N HIS A 194 7.40 10.61 27.16
CA HIS A 194 7.59 10.22 28.55
C HIS A 194 7.76 8.71 28.78
N HIS A 195 7.48 7.89 27.79
CA HIS A 195 7.69 6.45 27.91
C HIS A 195 9.18 6.09 27.81
N PRO A 196 9.70 5.24 28.72
CA PRO A 196 11.16 5.01 28.80
C PRO A 196 11.70 4.22 27.62
N HIS A 197 11.02 3.16 27.20
CA HIS A 197 11.43 2.28 26.12
C HIS A 197 10.27 1.96 25.17
N GLY A 198 10.60 1.65 23.93
CA GLY A 198 9.61 1.18 22.96
C GLY A 198 10.26 0.56 21.73
N LEU A 199 9.53 -0.40 21.16
CA LEU A 199 9.80 -0.99 19.86
C LEU A 199 8.65 -0.63 18.92
N ALA A 200 8.97 -0.33 17.69
CA ALA A 200 8.02 0.02 16.64
C ALA A 200 8.17 -0.95 15.45
N MET A 201 7.05 -1.38 14.89
CA MET A 201 7.01 -2.24 13.71
C MET A 201 5.79 -1.88 12.86
N GLY A 202 6.01 -1.62 11.57
CA GLY A 202 4.96 -1.45 10.56
C GLY A 202 4.96 -2.63 9.60
N LEU A 203 3.79 -3.25 9.38
CA LEU A 203 3.62 -4.46 8.59
C LEU A 203 2.62 -4.24 7.45
N GLY A 204 2.94 -4.76 6.26
CA GLY A 204 2.02 -4.81 5.11
C GLY A 204 1.16 -6.08 5.17
N LEU A 205 -0.06 -5.97 5.71
CA LEU A 205 -0.92 -7.13 5.96
C LEU A 205 -1.35 -7.83 4.66
N ASP A 206 -1.59 -7.09 3.59
CA ASP A 206 -1.98 -7.69 2.31
C ASP A 206 -0.88 -8.62 1.77
N ARG A 207 0.38 -8.16 1.77
CA ARG A 207 1.53 -8.99 1.36
C ARG A 207 1.70 -10.20 2.27
N ILE A 208 1.56 -10.04 3.58
CA ILE A 208 1.63 -11.13 4.54
C ILE A 208 0.55 -12.17 4.24
N LEU A 209 -0.70 -11.76 3.98
CA LEU A 209 -1.77 -12.69 3.64
C LEU A 209 -1.52 -13.40 2.30
N MET A 210 -1.01 -12.66 1.31
CA MET A 210 -0.62 -13.26 0.03
C MET A 210 0.45 -14.32 0.20
N LEU A 211 1.51 -14.04 0.96
CA LEU A 211 2.59 -15.01 1.26
C LEU A 211 2.08 -16.20 2.09
N ARG A 212 1.17 -15.97 3.03
CA ARG A 212 0.58 -17.00 3.90
C ARG A 212 -0.30 -17.98 3.13
N LYS A 213 -1.12 -17.45 2.22
CA LYS A 213 -2.12 -18.22 1.46
C LYS A 213 -1.67 -18.58 0.05
N GLU A 214 -0.47 -18.15 -0.38
CA GLU A 214 0.02 -18.32 -1.77
C GLU A 214 -0.90 -17.66 -2.80
N ILE A 215 -1.42 -16.46 -2.47
CA ILE A 215 -2.28 -15.69 -3.36
C ILE A 215 -1.39 -14.98 -4.40
N PRO A 216 -1.62 -15.20 -5.70
CA PRO A 216 -0.74 -14.69 -6.75
C PRO A 216 -0.92 -13.19 -7.05
N ASP A 217 -2.04 -12.60 -6.62
CA ASP A 217 -2.44 -11.25 -7.02
C ASP A 217 -3.23 -10.57 -5.90
N ILE A 218 -2.80 -9.38 -5.49
CA ILE A 218 -3.40 -8.61 -4.39
C ILE A 218 -4.88 -8.27 -4.62
N ARG A 219 -5.32 -8.15 -5.89
CA ARG A 219 -6.71 -7.86 -6.26
C ARG A 219 -7.68 -8.94 -5.80
N LEU A 220 -7.20 -10.19 -5.63
CA LEU A 220 -8.02 -11.31 -5.16
C LEU A 220 -8.49 -11.13 -3.71
N LEU A 221 -7.80 -10.31 -2.92
CA LEU A 221 -8.19 -10.02 -1.53
C LEU A 221 -9.55 -9.31 -1.42
N ARG A 222 -9.95 -8.58 -2.45
CA ARG A 222 -11.22 -7.82 -2.51
C ARG A 222 -12.18 -8.33 -3.57
N ASN A 223 -11.88 -9.50 -4.16
CA ASN A 223 -12.72 -10.03 -5.23
C ASN A 223 -14.09 -10.46 -4.69
N GLU A 224 -15.15 -10.06 -5.40
CA GLU A 224 -16.54 -10.31 -5.00
C GLU A 224 -17.11 -11.63 -5.56
N ASP A 225 -16.36 -12.36 -6.43
CA ASP A 225 -16.79 -13.70 -6.85
C ASP A 225 -16.92 -14.59 -5.61
N PRO A 226 -18.10 -15.18 -5.35
CA PRO A 226 -18.33 -16.01 -4.16
C PRO A 226 -17.31 -17.14 -3.99
N ARG A 227 -16.77 -17.69 -5.09
CA ARG A 227 -15.77 -18.77 -5.08
C ARG A 227 -14.39 -18.29 -4.63
N ILE A 228 -14.08 -17.00 -4.82
CA ILE A 228 -12.86 -16.35 -4.33
C ILE A 228 -13.10 -15.82 -2.92
N ALA A 229 -14.20 -15.08 -2.73
CA ALA A 229 -14.53 -14.44 -1.46
C ALA A 229 -14.59 -15.43 -0.29
N VAL A 230 -15.14 -16.63 -0.49
CA VAL A 230 -15.18 -17.66 0.54
C VAL A 230 -13.78 -18.13 0.96
N GLN A 231 -12.82 -18.14 0.05
CA GLN A 231 -11.43 -18.48 0.36
C GLN A 231 -10.70 -17.37 1.15
N MET A 232 -11.23 -16.15 1.17
CA MET A 232 -10.70 -15.03 1.96
C MET A 232 -11.25 -15.00 3.40
N LEU A 233 -11.89 -16.07 3.86
CA LEU A 233 -12.43 -16.21 5.20
C LEU A 233 -11.55 -17.07 6.13
N ASP A 234 -10.52 -17.72 5.62
CA ASP A 234 -9.60 -18.58 6.37
C ASP A 234 -8.12 -18.33 5.96
N LEU A 235 -7.20 -19.05 6.59
CA LEU A 235 -5.75 -19.00 6.28
C LEU A 235 -5.25 -20.21 5.46
N ALA A 236 -6.14 -21.04 4.93
CA ALA A 236 -5.74 -22.14 4.05
C ALA A 236 -5.16 -21.62 2.72
N PRO A 237 -4.26 -22.34 2.06
CA PRO A 237 -3.71 -21.95 0.78
C PRO A 237 -4.80 -21.66 -0.26
N TYR A 238 -4.60 -20.62 -1.05
CA TYR A 238 -5.52 -20.22 -2.11
C TYR A 238 -5.53 -21.26 -3.23
N ARG A 239 -6.72 -21.59 -3.72
CA ARG A 239 -6.93 -22.48 -4.86
C ARG A 239 -7.39 -21.67 -6.07
N PRO A 240 -6.56 -21.52 -7.10
CA PRO A 240 -6.93 -20.77 -8.30
C PRO A 240 -8.20 -21.31 -8.96
N ILE A 241 -9.15 -20.40 -9.25
CA ILE A 241 -10.41 -20.78 -9.91
C ILE A 241 -10.22 -20.86 -11.43
N SER A 242 -9.32 -20.05 -11.98
CA SER A 242 -9.06 -20.00 -13.41
C SER A 242 -7.62 -19.58 -13.72
N LYS A 243 -7.07 -20.15 -14.81
CA LYS A 243 -5.74 -19.80 -15.36
C LYS A 243 -5.90 -19.07 -16.70
N HIS A 244 -6.68 -18.01 -16.75
CA HIS A 244 -6.83 -17.24 -17.99
C HIS A 244 -5.54 -16.49 -18.35
N PRO A 245 -5.18 -16.42 -19.65
CA PRO A 245 -4.00 -15.67 -20.09
C PRO A 245 -4.19 -14.17 -19.87
N ALA A 246 -3.09 -13.48 -19.56
CA ALA A 246 -3.09 -12.02 -19.54
C ALA A 246 -3.17 -11.46 -20.97
N ALA A 247 -3.80 -10.32 -21.11
CA ALA A 247 -3.77 -9.49 -22.31
C ALA A 247 -2.87 -8.28 -22.09
N ILE A 248 -1.94 -8.03 -23.00
CA ILE A 248 -0.96 -6.95 -22.89
C ILE A 248 -1.27 -5.87 -23.94
N ARG A 249 -1.21 -4.61 -23.54
CA ARG A 249 -1.32 -3.46 -24.46
C ARG A 249 -0.26 -2.41 -24.10
N ASP A 250 0.48 -1.98 -25.12
CA ASP A 250 1.41 -0.85 -25.00
C ASP A 250 0.67 0.44 -25.39
N VAL A 251 0.79 1.46 -24.53
CA VAL A 251 0.12 2.76 -24.66
C VAL A 251 1.15 3.86 -24.59
N SER A 252 1.19 4.74 -25.60
CA SER A 252 2.07 5.89 -25.63
C SER A 252 1.27 7.16 -25.32
N ILE A 253 1.67 7.86 -24.27
CA ILE A 253 0.98 9.08 -23.79
C ILE A 253 1.96 10.24 -23.60
N MET A 254 1.43 11.45 -23.59
CA MET A 254 2.15 12.62 -23.08
C MET A 254 1.81 12.79 -21.61
N ALA A 255 2.82 12.94 -20.78
CA ALA A 255 2.73 13.13 -19.34
C ALA A 255 3.54 14.37 -18.92
N ASP A 256 3.29 14.90 -17.73
CA ASP A 256 4.15 15.92 -17.14
C ASP A 256 5.57 15.38 -16.94
N GLU A 257 6.59 16.24 -17.04
CA GLU A 257 7.99 15.81 -16.87
C GLU A 257 8.22 15.15 -15.49
N HIS A 258 7.45 15.57 -14.48
CA HIS A 258 7.56 15.10 -13.10
C HIS A 258 6.62 13.91 -12.77
N ASP A 259 5.74 13.51 -13.69
CA ASP A 259 4.91 12.31 -13.48
C ASP A 259 5.80 11.07 -13.42
N ASP A 260 5.67 10.30 -12.35
CA ASP A 260 6.30 9.00 -12.15
C ASP A 260 5.32 7.83 -12.33
N VAL A 261 5.79 6.60 -12.15
CA VAL A 261 4.96 5.40 -12.32
C VAL A 261 3.81 5.37 -11.32
N GLU A 262 4.00 5.87 -10.12
CA GLU A 262 2.98 5.94 -9.06
C GLU A 262 1.86 6.91 -9.44
N THR A 263 2.22 8.10 -9.92
CA THR A 263 1.25 9.11 -10.37
C THR A 263 0.46 8.62 -11.58
N LEU A 264 1.14 8.01 -12.55
CA LEU A 264 0.50 7.45 -13.73
C LEU A 264 -0.37 6.24 -13.36
N GLY A 265 0.09 5.40 -12.43
CA GLY A 265 -0.67 4.26 -11.90
C GLY A 265 -1.99 4.70 -11.25
N ASP A 266 -1.99 5.75 -10.43
CA ASP A 266 -3.20 6.29 -9.80
C ASP A 266 -4.20 6.81 -10.86
N ARG A 267 -3.69 7.52 -11.87
CA ARG A 267 -4.54 8.02 -12.99
C ARG A 267 -5.12 6.90 -13.82
N ILE A 268 -4.35 5.83 -14.08
CA ILE A 268 -4.82 4.66 -14.81
C ILE A 268 -5.91 3.93 -14.01
N ARG A 269 -5.72 3.72 -12.71
CA ARG A 269 -6.73 3.11 -11.84
C ARG A 269 -8.06 3.86 -11.83
N ALA A 270 -8.03 5.18 -11.93
CA ALA A 270 -9.24 5.99 -12.00
C ALA A 270 -10.02 5.84 -13.32
N LEU A 271 -9.37 5.36 -14.39
CA LEU A 271 -9.94 5.25 -15.74
C LEU A 271 -10.46 3.85 -16.09
N VAL A 272 -9.98 2.82 -15.39
CA VAL A 272 -10.28 1.42 -15.72
C VAL A 272 -10.74 0.66 -14.48
N PRO A 273 -11.47 -0.47 -14.64
CA PRO A 273 -11.82 -1.32 -13.51
C PRO A 273 -10.56 -1.82 -12.80
N GLU A 274 -10.50 -1.62 -11.47
CA GLU A 274 -9.34 -1.97 -10.64
C GLU A 274 -9.06 -3.48 -10.66
N ASP A 275 -10.08 -4.30 -10.83
CA ASP A 275 -10.00 -5.76 -10.88
C ASP A 275 -9.44 -6.32 -12.20
N VAL A 276 -9.20 -5.48 -13.20
CA VAL A 276 -8.72 -5.90 -14.52
C VAL A 276 -7.26 -5.57 -14.75
N VAL A 277 -6.75 -4.45 -14.23
CA VAL A 277 -5.34 -4.09 -14.40
C VAL A 277 -4.48 -4.84 -13.38
N GLU A 278 -3.59 -5.71 -13.90
CA GLU A 278 -2.67 -6.51 -13.09
C GLU A 278 -1.36 -5.77 -12.84
N GLU A 279 -0.81 -5.12 -13.86
CA GLU A 279 0.50 -4.47 -13.80
C GLU A 279 0.61 -3.31 -14.77
N ILE A 280 1.38 -2.30 -14.39
CA ILE A 280 1.77 -1.16 -15.22
C ILE A 280 3.29 -1.03 -15.18
N GLU A 281 3.91 -1.10 -16.35
CA GLU A 281 5.36 -0.98 -16.53
C GLU A 281 5.68 0.18 -17.46
N ILE A 282 6.59 1.07 -17.07
CA ILE A 282 7.14 2.08 -17.96
C ILE A 282 8.27 1.45 -18.80
N LEU A 283 8.01 1.29 -20.08
CA LEU A 283 9.00 0.74 -21.02
C LEU A 283 10.02 1.75 -21.49
N GLY A 284 9.67 3.04 -21.46
CA GLY A 284 10.57 4.12 -21.87
C GLY A 284 9.95 5.48 -21.73
N GLU A 285 10.82 6.46 -21.54
CA GLU A 285 10.48 7.87 -21.44
C GLU A 285 11.34 8.69 -22.41
N THR A 286 10.72 9.68 -23.06
CA THR A 286 11.44 10.59 -23.97
C THR A 286 10.92 11.99 -23.76
N ARG A 287 11.80 12.91 -23.34
CA ARG A 287 11.45 14.33 -23.17
C ARG A 287 11.02 14.96 -24.51
N THR A 288 10.10 15.90 -24.46
CA THR A 288 9.56 16.57 -25.66
C THR A 288 10.68 17.13 -26.56
N GLU A 289 11.74 17.67 -25.99
CA GLU A 289 12.87 18.25 -26.73
C GLU A 289 13.66 17.23 -27.55
N GLN A 290 13.63 15.96 -27.12
CA GLN A 290 14.33 14.83 -27.76
C GLN A 290 13.46 14.14 -28.84
N LEU A 291 12.15 14.44 -28.88
CA LEU A 291 11.27 13.87 -29.89
C LEU A 291 11.52 14.48 -31.29
N PRO A 292 11.48 13.68 -32.37
CA PRO A 292 11.49 14.21 -33.73
C PRO A 292 10.33 15.17 -33.98
N GLY A 293 10.52 16.19 -34.80
CA GLY A 293 9.54 17.25 -35.05
C GLY A 293 8.15 16.71 -35.45
N HIS A 294 8.11 15.79 -36.41
CA HIS A 294 6.84 15.16 -36.86
C HIS A 294 6.13 14.35 -35.76
N VAL A 295 6.88 13.81 -34.76
CA VAL A 295 6.30 13.10 -33.62
C VAL A 295 5.72 14.09 -32.62
N ARG A 296 6.42 15.22 -32.36
CA ARG A 296 5.92 16.29 -31.49
C ARG A 296 4.59 16.85 -31.97
N GLU A 297 4.50 17.14 -33.30
CA GLU A 297 3.26 17.61 -33.90
C GLU A 297 2.13 16.61 -33.80
N ARG A 298 2.38 15.31 -34.08
CA ARG A 298 1.38 14.25 -33.99
C ARG A 298 0.86 14.06 -32.57
N LEU A 299 1.72 14.21 -31.56
CA LEU A 299 1.37 14.01 -30.17
C LEU A 299 0.86 15.30 -29.49
N ASN A 300 0.89 16.44 -30.17
CA ASN A 300 0.64 17.78 -29.61
C ASN A 300 1.49 18.03 -28.34
N ALA A 301 2.77 17.65 -28.40
CA ALA A 301 3.67 17.68 -27.27
C ALA A 301 4.02 19.11 -26.87
N LEU A 302 3.84 19.47 -25.61
CA LEU A 302 4.14 20.78 -25.04
C LEU A 302 5.49 20.78 -24.29
N PRO A 303 6.14 21.93 -24.15
CA PRO A 303 7.31 22.07 -23.27
C PRO A 303 6.96 21.66 -21.84
N GLY A 304 7.92 21.01 -21.14
CA GLY A 304 7.70 20.49 -19.78
C GLY A 304 6.95 19.14 -19.74
N GLN A 305 6.75 18.51 -20.89
CA GLN A 305 6.18 17.18 -21.01
C GLN A 305 7.21 16.15 -21.47
N LYS A 306 6.91 14.89 -21.19
CA LYS A 306 7.60 13.72 -21.73
C LYS A 306 6.62 12.76 -22.39
N ASN A 307 7.07 12.05 -23.41
CA ASN A 307 6.36 10.90 -23.94
C ASN A 307 6.70 9.68 -23.09
N VAL A 308 5.70 8.99 -22.59
CA VAL A 308 5.86 7.76 -21.80
C VAL A 308 5.24 6.61 -22.55
N LEU A 309 6.01 5.56 -22.78
CA LEU A 309 5.52 4.29 -23.30
C LEU A 309 5.25 3.37 -22.12
N ILE A 310 3.99 3.05 -21.93
CA ILE A 310 3.49 2.26 -20.81
C ILE A 310 3.00 0.90 -21.34
N ARG A 311 3.42 -0.18 -20.71
CA ARG A 311 2.81 -1.49 -20.87
C ARG A 311 1.77 -1.70 -19.79
N VAL A 312 0.56 -2.03 -20.20
CA VAL A 312 -0.53 -2.38 -19.30
C VAL A 312 -0.84 -3.85 -19.47
N THR A 313 -0.58 -4.64 -18.43
CA THR A 313 -0.96 -6.05 -18.33
C THR A 313 -2.34 -6.14 -17.71
N MET A 314 -3.27 -6.74 -18.45
CA MET A 314 -4.67 -6.87 -18.04
C MET A 314 -5.03 -8.34 -17.91
N ARG A 315 -5.69 -8.70 -16.82
CA ARG A 315 -6.20 -10.05 -16.59
C ARG A 315 -7.47 -9.97 -15.74
N ALA A 316 -8.56 -10.50 -16.24
CA ALA A 316 -9.72 -10.72 -15.40
C ALA A 316 -9.54 -12.00 -14.57
N PRO A 317 -9.83 -11.99 -13.25
CA PRO A 317 -9.65 -13.16 -12.38
C PRO A 317 -10.44 -14.40 -12.83
N GLU A 318 -11.59 -14.19 -13.48
CA GLU A 318 -12.58 -15.24 -13.74
C GLU A 318 -12.73 -15.66 -15.19
N ARG A 319 -12.19 -14.90 -16.15
CA ARG A 319 -12.37 -15.16 -17.59
C ARG A 319 -11.25 -14.59 -18.42
N THR A 320 -11.13 -15.07 -19.64
CA THR A 320 -10.27 -14.44 -20.64
C THR A 320 -10.89 -13.13 -21.11
N LEU A 321 -10.10 -12.06 -21.15
CA LEU A 321 -10.51 -10.80 -21.76
C LEU A 321 -10.52 -10.95 -23.28
N THR A 322 -11.54 -10.46 -23.93
CA THR A 322 -11.61 -10.41 -25.39
C THR A 322 -10.75 -9.27 -25.95
N ASP A 323 -10.30 -9.40 -27.19
CA ASP A 323 -9.57 -8.32 -27.87
C ASP A 323 -10.37 -7.01 -27.92
N ARG A 324 -11.69 -7.09 -28.06
CA ARG A 324 -12.56 -5.91 -28.02
C ARG A 324 -12.50 -5.20 -26.68
N GLU A 325 -12.65 -5.93 -25.59
CA GLU A 325 -12.59 -5.36 -24.23
C GLU A 325 -11.22 -4.73 -23.93
N THR A 326 -10.15 -5.43 -24.29
CA THR A 326 -8.80 -4.91 -24.07
C THR A 326 -8.49 -3.67 -24.92
N ASN A 327 -9.05 -3.59 -26.13
CA ASN A 327 -8.95 -2.40 -26.98
C ASN A 327 -9.81 -1.25 -26.44
N GLU A 328 -11.02 -1.52 -25.95
CA GLU A 328 -11.87 -0.51 -25.29
C GLU A 328 -11.19 0.09 -24.06
N ILE A 329 -10.53 -0.74 -23.25
CA ILE A 329 -9.71 -0.28 -22.09
C ILE A 329 -8.55 0.58 -22.57
N ARG A 330 -7.77 0.12 -23.56
CA ARG A 330 -6.68 0.90 -24.17
C ARG A 330 -7.15 2.26 -24.65
N ASP A 331 -8.24 2.30 -25.39
CA ASP A 331 -8.79 3.53 -25.98
C ASP A 331 -9.26 4.50 -24.89
N ARG A 332 -9.88 3.98 -23.83
CA ARG A 332 -10.25 4.77 -22.63
C ARG A 332 -9.04 5.35 -21.93
N LEU A 333 -7.97 4.57 -21.78
CA LEU A 333 -6.68 5.05 -21.23
C LEU A 333 -6.10 6.17 -22.10
N LEU A 334 -6.04 5.99 -23.42
CA LEU A 334 -5.56 7.01 -24.35
C LEU A 334 -6.37 8.31 -24.29
N GLN A 335 -7.68 8.22 -24.12
CA GLN A 335 -8.55 9.39 -24.01
C GLN A 335 -8.43 10.08 -22.65
N GLY A 336 -8.51 9.31 -21.57
CA GLY A 336 -8.52 9.86 -20.21
C GLY A 336 -7.16 10.45 -19.79
N LEU A 337 -6.06 9.81 -20.18
CA LEU A 337 -4.72 10.31 -19.87
C LEU A 337 -4.33 11.55 -20.71
N ARG A 338 -4.92 11.73 -21.90
CA ARG A 338 -4.77 12.96 -22.68
C ARG A 338 -5.58 14.14 -22.13
N ALA A 339 -6.75 13.88 -21.56
CA ALA A 339 -7.66 14.92 -21.06
C ALA A 339 -7.17 15.58 -19.75
N THR A 340 -6.21 14.98 -19.07
CA THR A 340 -5.63 15.51 -17.80
C THR A 340 -4.31 16.24 -17.98
N ALA A 341 -3.81 16.36 -19.19
CA ALA A 341 -2.73 17.32 -19.48
C ALA A 341 -3.31 18.74 -19.38
N PRO A 342 -2.72 19.65 -18.57
CA PRO A 342 -3.23 21.02 -18.38
C PRO A 342 -3.25 21.81 -19.67
#